data_07339d49c693b73f3543ad7063f0a4a4
#
_entry.id   07339d49c693b73f3543ad7063f0a4a4
#
_cell.length_a   1.000
_cell.length_b   1.000
_cell.length_c   1.000
_cell.angle_alpha   90.00
_cell.angle_beta   90.00
_cell.angle_gamma   90.00
#
_symmetry.space_group_name_H-M   'P 1'
#
loop_
_entity.id
_entity.type
_entity.pdbx_description
1 polymer ?
#
loop_
_entity_poly.entity_id
_entity_poly.type
_entity_poly.pdbx_seq_one_letter_code
_entity_poly.pdbx_strand_id
1 'polypeptide(L)'
;MLLRKTIWFWKSGLAAISFVLILSISGCSDAPPEENTVSETVIDVQDIQEESEEDADEIISVCIDLYEKAEEENKLADLQTIRSIVNRLGENGYSAVDSKNQIDMTEPEQVVEFCEMVDAKEEAEISIIEVSYLPGFVKYDLQTKDGNVDVVRSYYKYENGTIQRNTTGSYQAEYWNYTEEGYLMFSGVWYSEELYILTLSGVEENTALRVQSLDETCRELTRKYLAPISFEQNNMFIVDWSEDDFGELNFYDMYDILYQKENGEYVPYVADDNLGVGAVYRIPKEEFESVIMTYFNIDSETLQSKTVYYSEDSTYEYKPRGFEEVEYQEYPYSEVVGFTENSDGTITLTANVVFPHSGNSKVYAHEVVVRPLEDGGVQYVSNRIIPSEDNSEETWHTPRLTAEEWEELYGGE
;
A
#
# COMPACT_ATOMS: atom_id res chain seq x y z
N MET A 1 -4.68 -41.10 27.17
CA MET A 1 -3.53 -41.22 28.09
C MET A 1 -2.81 -39.90 28.09
N LEU A 2 -2.86 -39.23 29.24
CA LEU A 2 -2.38 -37.86 29.44
C LEU A 2 -0.84 -37.73 29.33
N LEU A 3 -0.34 -36.62 28.80
CA LEU A 3 0.95 -36.04 29.24
C LEU A 3 0.95 -34.54 28.86
N ARG A 4 0.69 -33.77 29.75
CA ARG A 4 1.22 -32.65 30.57
C ARG A 4 2.19 -31.72 29.83
N LYS A 5 1.71 -30.46 29.69
CA LYS A 5 2.45 -29.22 29.52
C LYS A 5 3.46 -29.00 30.65
N THR A 6 4.63 -28.50 30.32
CA THR A 6 5.53 -27.88 31.30
C THR A 6 5.89 -26.47 30.79
N ILE A 7 5.37 -25.48 31.50
CA ILE A 7 5.69 -24.06 31.39
C ILE A 7 6.96 -23.83 32.23
N TRP A 8 7.97 -23.19 31.64
CA TRP A 8 9.12 -22.68 32.39
C TRP A 8 9.10 -21.14 32.39
N PHE A 9 8.84 -20.63 33.58
CA PHE A 9 9.06 -19.23 33.98
C PHE A 9 10.54 -19.03 34.29
N TRP A 10 11.18 -18.03 33.72
CA TRP A 10 12.40 -17.48 34.28
C TRP A 10 12.14 -16.05 34.75
N LYS A 11 12.22 -15.92 36.07
CA LYS A 11 12.36 -14.66 36.82
C LYS A 11 13.83 -14.49 37.16
N SER A 12 14.27 -13.26 37.15
CA SER A 12 15.38 -12.61 37.85
C SER A 12 16.28 -11.85 36.84
N GLY A 13 16.76 -10.66 37.08
CA GLY A 13 16.78 -9.77 38.21
C GLY A 13 17.51 -8.50 37.79
N LEU A 14 17.04 -7.37 38.24
CA LEU A 14 17.67 -6.06 38.09
C LEU A 14 19.09 -6.04 38.67
N ALA A 15 20.04 -5.50 37.92
CA ALA A 15 21.27 -4.93 38.48
C ALA A 15 21.51 -3.56 37.81
N ALA A 16 21.26 -2.52 38.57
CA ALA A 16 21.63 -1.14 38.24
C ALA A 16 23.15 -1.00 38.33
N ILE A 17 23.77 -0.47 37.31
CA ILE A 17 25.14 0.05 37.38
C ILE A 17 25.11 1.51 36.93
N SER A 18 25.15 2.37 37.94
CA SER A 18 25.42 3.81 37.78
C SER A 18 26.90 3.99 37.46
N PHE A 19 27.23 4.58 36.32
CA PHE A 19 28.57 5.15 36.08
C PHE A 19 28.44 6.66 35.96
N VAL A 20 28.86 7.34 37.03
CA VAL A 20 29.10 8.79 37.02
C VAL A 20 30.52 8.99 36.54
N LEU A 21 30.70 9.65 35.42
CA LEU A 21 32.00 10.16 34.97
C LEU A 21 31.95 11.69 34.99
N ILE A 22 32.53 12.26 36.04
CA ILE A 22 32.84 13.72 36.14
C ILE A 22 34.18 13.90 35.42
N LEU A 23 34.19 14.70 34.37
CA LEU A 23 35.42 15.26 33.79
C LEU A 23 35.32 16.77 33.83
N SER A 24 36.00 17.33 34.82
CA SER A 24 36.31 18.77 34.92
C SER A 24 37.47 19.11 33.99
N ILE A 25 37.28 20.00 33.05
CA ILE A 25 38.40 20.72 32.41
C ILE A 25 38.12 22.22 32.48
N SER A 26 38.94 22.90 33.26
CA SER A 26 39.02 24.36 33.34
C SER A 26 39.88 24.89 32.18
N GLY A 27 39.50 26.02 31.61
CA GLY A 27 40.38 26.76 30.69
C GLY A 27 39.70 27.96 30.01
N CYS A 28 39.83 29.10 30.61
CA CYS A 28 39.85 30.51 30.22
C CYS A 28 39.36 31.00 28.85
N SER A 29 38.41 31.94 28.96
CA SER A 29 38.31 33.31 28.35
C SER A 29 38.39 33.48 26.84
N ASP A 30 37.34 33.99 26.20
CA ASP A 30 37.10 35.38 25.86
C ASP A 30 35.84 35.54 25.00
N ALA A 31 35.06 36.60 25.32
CA ALA A 31 34.02 37.29 24.57
C ALA A 31 32.82 36.50 24.00
N PRO A 32 31.59 36.96 24.26
CA PRO A 32 30.37 36.31 23.77
C PRO A 32 30.14 36.67 22.30
N PRO A 33 29.76 35.72 21.46
CA PRO A 33 29.10 36.02 20.21
C PRO A 33 27.62 36.37 20.52
N GLU A 34 27.12 37.31 19.79
CA GLU A 34 25.73 37.77 19.79
C GLU A 34 24.77 36.59 19.67
N GLU A 35 23.87 36.45 20.63
CA GLU A 35 22.69 35.60 20.53
C GLU A 35 21.83 36.05 19.34
N ASN A 36 21.90 35.34 18.25
CA ASN A 36 20.81 35.30 17.31
C ASN A 36 19.70 34.50 18.00
N THR A 37 18.76 35.21 18.60
CA THR A 37 17.46 34.66 19.00
C THR A 37 16.72 34.34 17.73
N VAL A 38 16.86 33.08 17.29
CA VAL A 38 15.85 32.41 16.46
C VAL A 38 14.64 32.33 17.38
N SER A 39 13.63 33.12 17.12
CA SER A 39 12.32 32.98 17.72
C SER A 39 11.73 31.66 17.20
N GLU A 40 12.00 30.58 17.90
CA GLU A 40 11.18 29.41 17.81
C GLU A 40 9.79 29.80 18.33
N THR A 41 8.85 30.05 17.44
CA THR A 41 7.43 29.97 17.77
C THR A 41 7.19 28.51 18.12
N VAL A 42 7.33 28.14 19.37
CA VAL A 42 6.79 26.92 19.94
C VAL A 42 5.27 27.09 19.82
N ILE A 43 4.70 26.53 18.79
CA ILE A 43 3.25 26.29 18.71
C ILE A 43 2.95 25.41 19.92
N ASP A 44 2.01 25.84 20.75
CA ASP A 44 1.68 25.12 21.98
C ASP A 44 0.97 23.82 21.59
N VAL A 45 1.73 22.74 21.48
CA VAL A 45 1.28 21.40 21.05
C VAL A 45 0.14 20.89 21.96
N GLN A 46 0.01 21.44 23.17
CA GLN A 46 -1.05 21.06 24.12
C GLN A 46 -2.42 21.63 23.72
N ASP A 47 -2.49 22.86 23.23
CA ASP A 47 -3.78 23.46 22.80
C ASP A 47 -4.33 22.75 21.55
N ILE A 48 -3.46 22.38 20.59
CA ILE A 48 -3.85 21.62 19.39
C ILE A 48 -4.30 20.20 19.75
N GLN A 49 -3.72 19.57 20.76
CA GLN A 49 -4.11 18.22 21.20
C GLN A 49 -5.47 18.19 21.90
N GLU A 50 -5.83 19.19 22.69
CA GLU A 50 -7.13 19.24 23.39
C GLU A 50 -8.28 19.51 22.40
N GLU A 51 -8.12 20.41 21.43
CA GLU A 51 -9.12 20.73 20.40
C GLU A 51 -9.34 19.55 19.44
N SER A 52 -8.27 18.84 19.07
CA SER A 52 -8.31 17.61 18.26
C SER A 52 -9.04 16.42 18.95
N GLU A 53 -9.11 16.39 20.27
CA GLU A 53 -9.81 15.33 21.01
C GLU A 53 -11.34 15.53 21.04
N GLU A 54 -11.83 16.76 21.21
CA GLU A 54 -13.27 17.06 21.19
C GLU A 54 -13.87 16.75 19.80
N ASP A 55 -13.18 17.13 18.72
CA ASP A 55 -13.59 16.83 17.35
C ASP A 55 -13.62 15.33 17.05
N ALA A 56 -12.65 14.58 17.60
CA ALA A 56 -12.62 13.12 17.40
C ALA A 56 -13.81 12.43 18.08
N ASP A 57 -14.22 12.86 19.26
CA ASP A 57 -15.38 12.33 19.96
C ASP A 57 -16.68 12.58 19.15
N GLU A 58 -16.79 13.71 18.47
CA GLU A 58 -17.91 14.00 17.57
C GLU A 58 -17.90 13.05 16.37
N ILE A 59 -16.77 12.88 15.67
CA ILE A 59 -16.60 11.93 14.57
C ILE A 59 -16.96 10.51 15.01
N ILE A 60 -16.47 10.08 16.18
CA ILE A 60 -16.77 8.77 16.76
C ILE A 60 -18.28 8.61 16.97
N SER A 61 -18.95 9.63 17.55
CA SER A 61 -20.38 9.58 17.82
C SER A 61 -21.23 9.45 16.55
N VAL A 62 -20.74 9.96 15.42
CA VAL A 62 -21.40 9.91 14.10
C VAL A 62 -21.38 8.50 13.51
N CYS A 63 -20.32 7.72 13.74
CA CYS A 63 -20.11 6.46 13.01
C CYS A 63 -20.06 5.19 13.88
N ILE A 64 -20.03 5.28 15.21
CA ILE A 64 -19.84 4.13 16.09
C ILE A 64 -20.89 3.04 15.91
N ASP A 65 -22.17 3.41 15.74
CA ASP A 65 -23.28 2.48 15.54
C ASP A 65 -23.14 1.65 14.24
N LEU A 66 -22.48 2.19 13.22
CA LEU A 66 -22.20 1.49 11.98
C LEU A 66 -21.12 0.43 12.17
N TYR A 67 -20.09 0.73 12.96
CA TYR A 67 -19.04 -0.24 13.31
C TYR A 67 -19.62 -1.36 14.20
N GLU A 68 -20.41 -1.03 15.24
CA GLU A 68 -21.04 -2.01 16.13
C GLU A 68 -21.92 -2.99 15.32
N LYS A 69 -22.77 -2.46 14.45
CA LYS A 69 -23.60 -3.29 13.57
C LYS A 69 -22.78 -4.17 12.64
N ALA A 70 -21.71 -3.63 12.05
CA ALA A 70 -20.83 -4.37 11.14
C ALA A 70 -20.04 -5.47 11.88
N GLU A 71 -19.68 -5.25 13.13
CA GLU A 71 -19.07 -6.27 13.99
C GLU A 71 -20.04 -7.44 14.25
N GLU A 72 -21.30 -7.15 14.61
CA GLU A 72 -22.34 -8.17 14.80
C GLU A 72 -22.58 -9.02 13.54
N GLU A 73 -22.45 -8.39 12.35
CA GLU A 73 -22.63 -9.04 11.05
C GLU A 73 -21.34 -9.67 10.50
N ASN A 74 -20.19 -9.50 11.18
CA ASN A 74 -18.84 -9.89 10.71
C ASN A 74 -18.48 -9.25 9.35
N LYS A 75 -18.74 -7.94 9.19
CA LYS A 75 -18.58 -7.17 7.95
C LYS A 75 -17.76 -5.88 8.12
N LEU A 76 -16.92 -5.80 9.13
CA LEU A 76 -16.14 -4.57 9.43
C LEU A 76 -15.29 -4.08 8.26
N ALA A 77 -14.75 -5.00 7.44
CA ALA A 77 -13.94 -4.69 6.28
C ALA A 77 -14.71 -4.69 4.94
N ASP A 78 -16.03 -4.85 4.97
CA ASP A 78 -16.83 -4.88 3.75
C ASP A 78 -16.96 -3.47 3.13
N LEU A 79 -16.81 -3.39 1.80
CA LEU A 79 -16.94 -2.14 1.05
C LEU A 79 -18.25 -1.39 1.38
N GLN A 80 -19.37 -2.11 1.59
CA GLN A 80 -20.65 -1.47 1.90
C GLN A 80 -20.67 -0.87 3.31
N THR A 81 -20.00 -1.47 4.27
CA THR A 81 -19.80 -0.91 5.61
C THR A 81 -18.97 0.37 5.52
N ILE A 82 -17.83 0.31 4.86
CA ILE A 82 -16.93 1.46 4.67
C ILE A 82 -17.69 2.60 3.95
N ARG A 83 -18.41 2.27 2.87
CA ARG A 83 -19.26 3.25 2.13
C ARG A 83 -20.32 3.90 3.03
N SER A 84 -20.94 3.13 3.91
CA SER A 84 -21.94 3.65 4.84
C SER A 84 -21.32 4.62 5.85
N ILE A 85 -20.10 4.35 6.30
CA ILE A 85 -19.37 5.21 7.23
C ILE A 85 -18.94 6.50 6.52
N VAL A 86 -18.29 6.41 5.34
CA VAL A 86 -17.91 7.58 4.54
C VAL A 86 -19.10 8.48 4.25
N ASN A 87 -20.22 7.92 3.78
CA ASN A 87 -21.42 8.69 3.49
C ASN A 87 -22.00 9.35 4.75
N ARG A 88 -22.04 8.64 5.89
CA ARG A 88 -22.52 9.19 7.15
C ARG A 88 -21.66 10.36 7.63
N LEU A 89 -20.34 10.28 7.46
CA LEU A 89 -19.43 11.39 7.76
C LEU A 89 -19.72 12.59 6.86
N GLY A 90 -19.90 12.37 5.55
CA GLY A 90 -20.29 13.42 4.62
C GLY A 90 -21.63 14.07 4.93
N GLU A 91 -22.64 13.30 5.32
CA GLU A 91 -23.95 13.82 5.78
C GLU A 91 -23.82 14.75 7.01
N ASN A 92 -22.71 14.65 7.74
CA ASN A 92 -22.38 15.51 8.88
C ASN A 92 -21.31 16.57 8.53
N GLY A 93 -21.00 16.77 7.24
CA GLY A 93 -20.16 17.85 6.76
C GLY A 93 -18.65 17.58 6.77
N TYR A 94 -18.24 16.32 6.98
CA TYR A 94 -16.82 15.95 6.96
C TYR A 94 -16.33 15.58 5.56
N SER A 95 -15.14 16.02 5.19
CA SER A 95 -14.41 15.49 4.05
C SER A 95 -13.88 14.09 4.39
N ALA A 96 -14.47 13.06 3.78
CA ALA A 96 -14.13 11.67 4.09
C ALA A 96 -13.98 10.82 2.82
N VAL A 97 -13.01 9.90 2.83
CA VAL A 97 -12.72 8.94 1.76
C VAL A 97 -12.30 7.61 2.40
N ASP A 98 -12.26 6.53 1.63
CA ASP A 98 -11.72 5.25 2.12
C ASP A 98 -10.24 5.06 1.76
N SER A 99 -9.52 4.29 2.57
CA SER A 99 -8.06 4.07 2.43
C SER A 99 -7.62 3.32 1.16
N LYS A 100 -8.57 2.88 0.34
CA LYS A 100 -8.29 2.26 -0.98
C LYS A 100 -8.82 3.09 -2.14
N ASN A 101 -9.31 4.29 -1.88
CA ASN A 101 -9.88 5.19 -2.89
C ASN A 101 -10.99 4.56 -3.74
N GLN A 102 -11.78 3.62 -3.15
CA GLN A 102 -12.85 2.90 -3.83
C GLN A 102 -14.22 3.55 -3.69
N ILE A 103 -14.30 4.67 -2.98
CA ILE A 103 -15.53 5.43 -2.71
C ILE A 103 -15.21 6.90 -3.00
N ASP A 104 -16.18 7.62 -3.59
CA ASP A 104 -15.99 9.06 -3.79
C ASP A 104 -15.81 9.78 -2.46
N MET A 105 -14.88 10.71 -2.43
CA MET A 105 -14.70 11.60 -1.29
C MET A 105 -15.98 12.41 -1.09
N THR A 106 -16.42 12.52 0.16
CA THR A 106 -17.47 13.43 0.56
C THR A 106 -16.91 14.83 0.79
N GLU A 107 -17.73 15.87 0.55
CA GLU A 107 -17.31 17.28 0.68
C GLU A 107 -15.96 17.61 0.02
N PRO A 108 -15.68 17.13 -1.24
CA PRO A 108 -14.38 17.27 -1.88
C PRO A 108 -14.03 18.75 -2.15
N GLU A 109 -15.03 19.64 -2.27
CA GLU A 109 -14.85 21.06 -2.49
C GLU A 109 -14.06 21.72 -1.36
N GLN A 110 -14.22 21.27 -0.11
CA GLN A 110 -13.47 21.78 1.04
C GLN A 110 -11.95 21.49 0.89
N VAL A 111 -11.61 20.29 0.38
CA VAL A 111 -10.23 19.89 0.13
C VAL A 111 -9.63 20.69 -1.02
N VAL A 112 -10.39 20.91 -2.10
CA VAL A 112 -9.94 21.74 -3.23
C VAL A 112 -9.70 23.16 -2.79
N GLU A 113 -10.61 23.77 -2.01
CA GLU A 113 -10.47 25.11 -1.47
C GLU A 113 -9.22 25.24 -0.58
N PHE A 114 -8.97 24.24 0.28
CA PHE A 114 -7.75 24.21 1.09
C PHE A 114 -6.48 24.16 0.21
N CYS A 115 -6.46 23.36 -0.85
CA CYS A 115 -5.33 23.31 -1.78
C CYS A 115 -5.11 24.65 -2.49
N GLU A 116 -6.19 25.37 -2.87
CA GLU A 116 -6.10 26.72 -3.44
C GLU A 116 -5.49 27.72 -2.45
N MET A 117 -5.81 27.60 -1.14
CA MET A 117 -5.24 28.45 -0.09
C MET A 117 -3.74 28.14 0.12
N VAL A 118 -3.33 26.86 0.05
CA VAL A 118 -1.90 26.48 0.07
C VAL A 118 -1.14 27.16 -1.07
N ASP A 119 -1.67 27.09 -2.30
CA ASP A 119 -1.06 27.69 -3.48
C ASP A 119 -1.02 29.22 -3.39
N ALA A 120 -2.06 29.82 -2.82
CA ALA A 120 -2.13 31.27 -2.56
C ALA A 120 -1.22 31.72 -1.39
N LYS A 121 -0.66 30.78 -0.63
CA LYS A 121 0.12 31.01 0.61
C LYS A 121 -0.68 31.74 1.69
N GLU A 122 -1.95 31.46 1.76
CA GLU A 122 -2.87 31.99 2.76
C GLU A 122 -3.01 30.99 3.91
N GLU A 123 -3.44 31.48 5.09
CA GLU A 123 -3.68 30.62 6.25
C GLU A 123 -5.04 29.93 6.11
N ALA A 124 -5.07 28.60 6.25
CA ALA A 124 -6.28 27.80 6.26
C ALA A 124 -6.07 26.52 7.06
N GLU A 125 -7.18 25.89 7.46
CA GLU A 125 -7.18 24.60 8.16
C GLU A 125 -8.30 23.71 7.61
N ILE A 126 -8.09 22.38 7.65
CA ILE A 126 -9.07 21.38 7.29
C ILE A 126 -8.80 20.06 8.01
N SER A 127 -9.86 19.32 8.35
CA SER A 127 -9.76 17.91 8.76
C SER A 127 -10.26 17.00 7.65
N ILE A 128 -9.48 15.97 7.30
CA ILE A 128 -9.85 14.93 6.33
C ILE A 128 -9.85 13.59 7.04
N ILE A 129 -10.89 12.78 6.79
CA ILE A 129 -11.07 11.47 7.42
C ILE A 129 -10.87 10.37 6.38
N GLU A 130 -9.90 9.50 6.63
CA GLU A 130 -9.65 8.32 5.82
C GLU A 130 -10.17 7.08 6.55
N VAL A 131 -11.29 6.52 6.08
CA VAL A 131 -11.90 5.32 6.67
C VAL A 131 -11.14 4.07 6.25
N SER A 132 -10.61 3.34 7.22
CA SER A 132 -9.72 2.20 6.99
C SER A 132 -10.49 0.88 6.85
N TYR A 133 -9.98 -0.03 6.00
CA TYR A 133 -10.39 -1.44 5.95
C TYR A 133 -9.86 -2.26 7.14
N LEU A 134 -8.85 -1.74 7.85
CA LEU A 134 -8.57 -2.14 9.22
C LEU A 134 -9.51 -1.34 10.11
N PRO A 135 -10.39 -1.97 10.92
CA PRO A 135 -11.49 -1.28 11.58
C PRO A 135 -11.07 -0.01 12.31
N GLY A 136 -11.56 1.12 11.85
CA GLY A 136 -11.21 2.44 12.36
C GLY A 136 -11.03 3.47 11.24
N PHE A 137 -10.38 4.58 11.55
CA PHE A 137 -10.10 5.65 10.60
C PHE A 137 -8.82 6.42 10.96
N VAL A 138 -8.24 7.09 9.98
CA VAL A 138 -7.19 8.11 10.17
C VAL A 138 -7.83 9.47 10.03
N LYS A 139 -7.54 10.38 10.96
CA LYS A 139 -7.86 11.80 10.87
C LYS A 139 -6.58 12.55 10.53
N TYR A 140 -6.61 13.32 9.47
CA TYR A 140 -5.58 14.27 9.09
C TYR A 140 -6.07 15.68 9.39
N ASP A 141 -5.47 16.36 10.36
CA ASP A 141 -5.66 17.77 10.61
C ASP A 141 -4.54 18.52 9.89
N LEU A 142 -4.91 19.30 8.89
CA LEU A 142 -4.00 20.02 8.01
C LEU A 142 -4.10 21.51 8.27
N GLN A 143 -2.97 22.17 8.43
CA GLN A 143 -2.88 23.63 8.54
C GLN A 143 -1.87 24.15 7.55
N THR A 144 -2.22 25.23 6.84
CA THR A 144 -1.29 25.88 5.91
C THR A 144 -0.95 27.28 6.35
N LYS A 145 0.32 27.63 6.16
CA LYS A 145 0.86 28.97 6.36
C LYS A 145 2.05 29.22 5.45
N ASP A 146 2.04 30.37 4.75
CA ASP A 146 3.11 30.74 3.82
C ASP A 146 3.38 29.66 2.73
N GLY A 147 2.40 28.79 2.44
CA GLY A 147 2.51 27.69 1.48
C GLY A 147 3.15 26.42 2.04
N ASN A 148 3.47 26.36 3.33
CA ASN A 148 3.85 25.14 4.01
C ASN A 148 2.60 24.48 4.59
N VAL A 149 2.60 23.16 4.68
CA VAL A 149 1.48 22.39 5.28
C VAL A 149 2.00 21.62 6.48
N ASP A 150 1.45 21.90 7.64
CA ASP A 150 1.65 21.13 8.86
C ASP A 150 0.54 20.07 8.95
N VAL A 151 0.92 18.84 9.25
CA VAL A 151 0.04 17.66 9.30
C VAL A 151 0.05 17.09 10.70
N VAL A 152 -1.14 16.94 11.30
CA VAL A 152 -1.33 16.08 12.47
C VAL A 152 -2.14 14.87 12.02
N ARG A 153 -1.53 13.70 12.09
CA ARG A 153 -2.12 12.43 11.73
C ARG A 153 -2.48 11.64 12.97
N SER A 154 -3.74 11.28 13.13
CA SER A 154 -4.22 10.48 14.27
C SER A 154 -4.97 9.24 13.78
N TYR A 155 -4.53 8.06 14.19
CA TYR A 155 -5.21 6.80 13.89
C TYR A 155 -6.12 6.40 15.05
N TYR A 156 -7.38 6.17 14.73
CA TYR A 156 -8.43 5.71 15.63
C TYR A 156 -8.81 4.28 15.27
N LYS A 157 -8.60 3.35 16.21
CA LYS A 157 -8.90 1.93 16.05
C LYS A 157 -10.25 1.59 16.67
N TYR A 158 -11.11 0.90 15.91
CA TYR A 158 -12.30 0.25 16.47
C TYR A 158 -11.95 -1.12 17.00
N GLU A 159 -12.31 -1.38 18.25
CA GLU A 159 -12.12 -2.68 18.89
C GLU A 159 -13.13 -2.87 20.02
N ASN A 160 -13.85 -4.03 20.03
CA ASN A 160 -14.78 -4.43 21.09
C ASN A 160 -15.85 -3.37 21.40
N GLY A 161 -16.48 -2.79 20.40
CA GLY A 161 -17.57 -1.80 20.55
C GLY A 161 -17.09 -0.40 20.94
N THR A 162 -15.79 -0.11 20.83
CA THR A 162 -15.23 1.23 21.13
C THR A 162 -14.25 1.67 20.03
N ILE A 163 -14.19 2.99 19.83
CA ILE A 163 -13.15 3.60 19.00
C ILE A 163 -12.21 4.38 19.92
N GLN A 164 -10.92 4.13 19.82
CA GLN A 164 -9.92 4.78 20.66
C GLN A 164 -8.74 5.23 19.80
N ARG A 165 -8.15 6.38 20.17
CA ARG A 165 -6.93 6.84 19.54
C ARG A 165 -5.79 5.85 19.83
N ASN A 166 -5.22 5.31 18.76
CA ASN A 166 -4.13 4.35 18.82
C ASN A 166 -2.76 5.03 18.69
N THR A 167 -2.60 5.90 17.68
CA THR A 167 -1.35 6.64 17.45
C THR A 167 -1.64 8.04 16.98
N THR A 168 -0.77 8.99 17.32
CA THR A 168 -0.76 10.35 16.80
C THR A 168 0.67 10.74 16.45
N GLY A 169 0.85 11.40 15.34
CA GLY A 169 2.11 11.98 14.90
C GLY A 169 1.89 13.31 14.21
N SER A 170 2.89 14.16 14.22
CA SER A 170 2.86 15.43 13.50
C SER A 170 4.13 15.63 12.69
N TYR A 171 4.00 16.26 11.54
CA TYR A 171 5.11 16.58 10.65
C TYR A 171 4.74 17.77 9.75
N GLN A 172 5.73 18.45 9.23
CA GLN A 172 5.55 19.36 8.10
C GLN A 172 5.68 18.52 6.82
N ALA A 173 4.74 18.68 5.88
CA ALA A 173 4.78 17.96 4.62
C ALA A 173 6.07 18.31 3.86
N GLU A 174 6.86 17.27 3.55
CA GLU A 174 8.06 17.36 2.71
C GLU A 174 7.69 17.36 1.24
N TYR A 175 6.58 16.72 0.90
CA TYR A 175 5.95 16.70 -0.41
C TYR A 175 4.46 17.04 -0.25
N TRP A 176 3.95 17.88 -1.15
CA TRP A 176 2.55 18.29 -1.23
C TRP A 176 2.18 18.55 -2.68
N ASN A 177 1.12 17.90 -3.17
CA ASN A 177 0.63 18.13 -4.52
C ASN A 177 -0.86 17.76 -4.66
N TYR A 178 -1.66 18.64 -5.27
CA TYR A 178 -2.97 18.31 -5.80
C TYR A 178 -2.83 18.05 -7.30
N THR A 179 -2.95 16.80 -7.71
CA THR A 179 -2.57 16.34 -9.06
C THR A 179 -3.66 16.58 -10.09
N GLU A 180 -3.28 16.60 -11.38
CA GLU A 180 -4.23 16.71 -12.50
C GLU A 180 -5.21 15.53 -12.58
N GLU A 181 -4.80 14.35 -12.07
CA GLU A 181 -5.64 13.16 -11.98
C GLU A 181 -6.66 13.25 -10.83
N GLY A 182 -6.61 14.29 -9.99
CA GLY A 182 -7.54 14.56 -8.92
C GLY A 182 -7.22 13.87 -7.59
N TYR A 183 -5.94 13.64 -7.33
CA TYR A 183 -5.42 13.17 -6.05
C TYR A 183 -4.81 14.31 -5.22
N LEU A 184 -5.08 14.33 -3.93
CA LEU A 184 -4.25 15.02 -2.97
C LEU A 184 -3.19 14.05 -2.47
N MET A 185 -1.92 14.38 -2.75
CA MET A 185 -0.77 13.57 -2.35
C MET A 185 0.14 14.39 -1.45
N PHE A 186 0.54 13.80 -0.33
CA PHE A 186 1.48 14.42 0.60
C PHE A 186 2.27 13.36 1.36
N SER A 187 3.47 13.72 1.76
CA SER A 187 4.35 12.85 2.53
C SER A 187 5.19 13.62 3.53
N GLY A 188 5.72 12.90 4.50
CA GLY A 188 6.66 13.40 5.49
C GLY A 188 7.05 12.35 6.50
N VAL A 189 7.91 12.72 7.42
CA VAL A 189 8.42 11.82 8.46
C VAL A 189 7.95 12.30 9.83
N TRP A 190 7.28 11.45 10.57
CA TRP A 190 6.88 11.73 11.94
C TRP A 190 7.54 10.78 12.92
N TYR A 191 7.62 11.21 14.20
CA TYR A 191 8.27 10.48 15.26
C TYR A 191 7.27 10.23 16.38
N SER A 192 6.94 8.96 16.64
CA SER A 192 6.28 8.60 17.90
C SER A 192 7.33 8.31 18.96
N GLU A 193 7.06 8.67 20.21
CA GLU A 193 7.99 8.38 21.31
C GLU A 193 8.29 6.88 21.42
N GLU A 194 7.28 6.03 21.26
CA GLU A 194 7.40 4.58 21.36
C GLU A 194 8.22 3.98 20.22
N LEU A 195 7.92 4.36 18.97
CA LEU A 195 8.63 3.85 17.80
C LEU A 195 10.05 4.40 17.72
N TYR A 196 10.26 5.67 18.05
CA TYR A 196 11.59 6.27 18.07
C TYR A 196 12.53 5.59 19.07
N ILE A 197 12.05 5.28 20.28
CA ILE A 197 12.85 4.55 21.28
C ILE A 197 13.24 3.15 20.79
N LEU A 198 12.38 2.49 20.02
CA LEU A 198 12.63 1.13 19.53
C LEU A 198 13.50 1.10 18.26
N THR A 199 13.32 2.04 17.35
CA THR A 199 13.93 2.00 16.01
C THR A 199 14.99 3.09 15.79
N LEU A 200 14.99 4.15 16.58
CA LEU A 200 15.79 5.38 16.39
C LEU A 200 15.57 6.04 15.01
N SER A 201 14.42 5.79 14.41
CA SER A 201 14.04 6.33 13.10
C SER A 201 12.61 6.86 13.17
N GLY A 202 12.30 7.79 12.27
CA GLY A 202 10.92 8.24 12.04
C GLY A 202 10.12 7.22 11.25
N VAL A 203 8.83 7.44 11.20
CA VAL A 203 7.90 6.72 10.33
C VAL A 203 7.67 7.59 9.11
N GLU A 204 7.98 7.08 7.94
CA GLU A 204 7.62 7.70 6.68
C GLU A 204 6.13 7.48 6.43
N GLU A 205 5.44 8.54 6.03
CA GLU A 205 4.02 8.52 5.67
C GLU A 205 3.88 9.02 4.24
N ASN A 206 3.26 8.20 3.38
CA ASN A 206 3.00 8.53 2.00
C ASN A 206 1.49 8.41 1.75
N THR A 207 0.81 9.54 1.65
CA THR A 207 -0.64 9.61 1.57
C THR A 207 -1.09 10.00 0.16
N ALA A 208 -2.08 9.29 -0.36
CA ALA A 208 -2.75 9.58 -1.62
C ALA A 208 -4.27 9.47 -1.44
N LEU A 209 -4.95 10.60 -1.38
CA LEU A 209 -6.41 10.68 -1.24
C LEU A 209 -7.02 11.09 -2.57
N ARG A 210 -7.94 10.28 -3.10
CA ARG A 210 -8.65 10.64 -4.31
C ARG A 210 -9.77 11.63 -3.99
N VAL A 211 -9.56 12.88 -4.39
CA VAL A 211 -10.50 13.99 -4.17
C VAL A 211 -11.53 14.07 -5.29
N GLN A 212 -11.07 14.02 -6.55
CA GLN A 212 -11.97 14.06 -7.70
C GLN A 212 -12.74 12.76 -7.84
N SER A 213 -14.06 12.85 -8.08
CA SER A 213 -14.90 11.68 -8.28
C SER A 213 -14.47 10.82 -9.48
N LEU A 214 -14.68 9.51 -9.39
CA LEU A 214 -14.45 8.54 -10.45
C LEU A 214 -15.72 7.74 -10.71
N ASP A 215 -15.96 7.38 -11.98
CA ASP A 215 -17.11 6.53 -12.34
C ASP A 215 -17.08 5.22 -11.53
N GLU A 216 -18.20 4.86 -10.90
CA GLU A 216 -18.30 3.65 -10.08
C GLU A 216 -18.00 2.38 -10.90
N THR A 217 -18.35 2.38 -12.21
CA THR A 217 -18.01 1.25 -13.10
C THR A 217 -16.50 1.09 -13.25
N CYS A 218 -15.75 2.18 -13.33
CA CYS A 218 -14.29 2.13 -13.36
C CYS A 218 -13.73 1.51 -12.09
N ARG A 219 -14.27 1.86 -10.91
CA ARG A 219 -13.90 1.25 -9.63
C ARG A 219 -14.27 -0.22 -9.55
N GLU A 220 -15.46 -0.61 -10.03
CA GLU A 220 -15.86 -2.01 -10.12
C GLU A 220 -14.91 -2.83 -11.00
N LEU A 221 -14.51 -2.27 -12.14
CA LEU A 221 -13.57 -2.91 -13.06
C LEU A 221 -12.17 -3.02 -12.44
N THR A 222 -11.71 -1.99 -11.72
CA THR A 222 -10.46 -2.04 -10.94
C THR A 222 -10.50 -3.18 -9.92
N ARG A 223 -11.54 -3.22 -9.07
CA ARG A 223 -11.71 -4.26 -8.04
C ARG A 223 -11.80 -5.67 -8.63
N LYS A 224 -12.44 -5.80 -9.78
CA LYS A 224 -12.69 -7.10 -10.40
C LYS A 224 -11.48 -7.66 -11.13
N TYR A 225 -10.74 -6.81 -11.84
CA TYR A 225 -9.75 -7.27 -12.80
C TYR A 225 -8.30 -6.90 -12.46
N LEU A 226 -8.04 -5.72 -11.88
CA LEU A 226 -6.67 -5.25 -11.67
C LEU A 226 -6.19 -5.47 -10.22
N ALA A 227 -6.99 -5.07 -9.24
CA ALA A 227 -6.63 -5.20 -7.83
C ALA A 227 -6.28 -6.63 -7.37
N PRO A 228 -6.91 -7.72 -7.91
CA PRO A 228 -6.56 -9.07 -7.49
C PRO A 228 -5.20 -9.58 -7.98
N ILE A 229 -4.57 -8.89 -8.91
CA ILE A 229 -3.22 -9.22 -9.40
C ILE A 229 -2.19 -8.32 -8.72
N SER A 230 -2.51 -7.02 -8.54
CA SER A 230 -1.60 -6.01 -7.97
C SER A 230 -0.26 -5.85 -8.73
N PHE A 231 0.71 -5.20 -8.09
CA PHE A 231 2.09 -5.07 -8.58
C PHE A 231 3.09 -5.82 -7.71
N GLU A 232 2.60 -6.51 -6.68
CA GLU A 232 3.46 -7.21 -5.73
C GLU A 232 4.14 -8.38 -6.42
N GLN A 233 5.46 -8.31 -6.51
CA GLN A 233 6.34 -9.39 -7.00
C GLN A 233 5.97 -9.97 -8.38
N ASN A 234 5.42 -9.14 -9.28
CA ASN A 234 5.12 -9.56 -10.65
C ASN A 234 5.28 -8.44 -11.65
N ASN A 235 5.38 -8.81 -12.94
CA ASN A 235 5.55 -7.85 -14.03
C ASN A 235 4.35 -7.77 -14.98
N MET A 236 3.20 -8.31 -14.60
CA MET A 236 2.05 -8.41 -15.50
C MET A 236 1.60 -7.09 -16.10
N PHE A 237 1.62 -6.02 -15.28
CA PHE A 237 1.20 -4.68 -15.68
C PHE A 237 2.38 -3.75 -16.01
N ILE A 238 3.63 -4.26 -15.94
CA ILE A 238 4.87 -3.52 -16.17
C ILE A 238 5.39 -3.72 -17.59
N VAL A 239 5.15 -4.88 -18.19
CA VAL A 239 5.65 -5.23 -19.52
C VAL A 239 4.51 -5.32 -20.54
N ASP A 240 4.82 -5.05 -21.81
CA ASP A 240 3.90 -5.27 -22.92
C ASP A 240 3.84 -6.75 -23.26
N TRP A 241 2.62 -7.30 -23.36
CA TRP A 241 2.37 -8.68 -23.75
C TRP A 241 0.95 -8.84 -24.32
N SER A 242 0.72 -9.90 -25.07
CA SER A 242 -0.60 -10.31 -25.56
C SER A 242 -0.70 -11.85 -25.65
N GLU A 243 -1.92 -12.39 -25.83
CA GLU A 243 -2.11 -13.82 -26.04
C GLU A 243 -1.47 -14.35 -27.35
N ASP A 244 -1.08 -13.45 -28.29
CA ASP A 244 -0.33 -13.82 -29.51
C ASP A 244 1.19 -13.79 -29.26
N ASP A 245 1.67 -13.00 -28.30
CA ASP A 245 3.08 -12.91 -27.90
C ASP A 245 3.17 -12.48 -26.43
N PHE A 246 3.47 -13.41 -25.55
CA PHE A 246 3.57 -13.13 -24.10
C PHE A 246 4.82 -12.34 -23.69
N GLY A 247 5.69 -11.92 -24.63
CA GLY A 247 6.84 -11.06 -24.36
C GLY A 247 7.69 -11.55 -23.19
N GLU A 248 7.95 -10.64 -22.25
CA GLU A 248 8.73 -10.88 -21.02
C GLU A 248 7.84 -11.20 -19.79
N LEU A 249 6.55 -11.53 -19.99
CA LEU A 249 5.66 -11.89 -18.88
C LEU A 249 6.22 -13.10 -18.11
N ASN A 250 6.38 -12.96 -16.80
CA ASN A 250 6.96 -14.00 -15.96
C ASN A 250 5.87 -14.96 -15.45
N PHE A 251 5.81 -16.17 -16.00
CA PHE A 251 4.79 -17.15 -15.63
C PHE A 251 5.01 -17.80 -14.27
N TYR A 252 6.19 -17.69 -13.67
CA TYR A 252 6.40 -18.15 -12.30
C TYR A 252 5.79 -17.18 -11.30
N ASP A 253 5.91 -15.87 -11.54
CA ASP A 253 5.24 -14.85 -10.74
C ASP A 253 3.72 -14.96 -10.89
N MET A 254 3.24 -15.19 -12.12
CA MET A 254 1.83 -15.44 -12.37
C MET A 254 1.34 -16.70 -11.64
N TYR A 255 2.12 -17.76 -11.60
CA TYR A 255 1.76 -18.98 -10.88
C TYR A 255 1.58 -18.70 -9.38
N ASP A 256 2.50 -17.96 -8.76
CA ASP A 256 2.44 -17.63 -7.33
C ASP A 256 1.14 -16.89 -6.97
N ILE A 257 0.82 -15.82 -7.71
CA ILE A 257 -0.36 -14.99 -7.45
C ILE A 257 -1.66 -15.75 -7.77
N LEU A 258 -1.70 -16.43 -8.91
CA LEU A 258 -2.91 -17.10 -9.37
C LEU A 258 -3.20 -18.38 -8.58
N TYR A 259 -2.17 -19.09 -8.12
CA TYR A 259 -2.33 -20.22 -7.21
C TYR A 259 -2.98 -19.79 -5.90
N GLN A 260 -2.50 -18.69 -5.31
CA GLN A 260 -3.08 -18.14 -4.08
C GLN A 260 -4.54 -17.69 -4.30
N LYS A 261 -4.82 -17.07 -5.44
CA LYS A 261 -6.18 -16.64 -5.81
C LYS A 261 -7.14 -17.83 -5.96
N GLU A 262 -6.70 -18.93 -6.56
CA GLU A 262 -7.53 -20.13 -6.77
C GLU A 262 -7.75 -20.94 -5.49
N ASN A 263 -6.70 -21.09 -4.69
CA ASN A 263 -6.68 -22.02 -3.56
C ASN A 263 -6.90 -21.34 -2.20
N GLY A 264 -6.78 -20.00 -2.13
CA GLY A 264 -6.84 -19.23 -0.87
C GLY A 264 -5.62 -19.45 0.03
N GLU A 265 -4.59 -20.12 -0.46
CA GLU A 265 -3.35 -20.45 0.25
C GLU A 265 -2.15 -20.12 -0.64
N TYR A 266 -1.02 -19.80 -0.04
CA TYR A 266 0.24 -19.61 -0.77
C TYR A 266 0.70 -20.92 -1.40
N VAL A 267 1.51 -20.84 -2.46
CA VAL A 267 2.15 -22.02 -3.04
C VAL A 267 2.90 -22.81 -1.97
N PRO A 268 2.82 -24.15 -1.97
CA PRO A 268 3.46 -24.97 -0.94
C PRO A 268 4.99 -25.08 -1.11
N TYR A 269 5.53 -24.48 -2.16
CA TYR A 269 6.95 -24.51 -2.52
C TYR A 269 7.62 -23.26 -1.95
N VAL A 270 8.32 -23.39 -0.84
CA VAL A 270 8.92 -22.27 -0.11
C VAL A 270 10.42 -22.20 -0.33
N ALA A 271 11.00 -21.01 -0.18
CA ALA A 271 12.43 -20.83 -0.19
C ALA A 271 13.10 -21.65 0.93
N ASP A 272 14.32 -22.13 0.69
CA ASP A 272 15.09 -22.84 1.70
C ASP A 272 15.48 -21.90 2.86
N ASP A 273 15.40 -22.40 4.11
CA ASP A 273 15.84 -21.65 5.29
C ASP A 273 17.38 -21.47 5.34
N ASN A 274 18.12 -22.20 4.52
CA ASN A 274 19.55 -22.07 4.39
C ASN A 274 19.90 -20.96 3.40
N LEU A 275 20.28 -19.80 3.89
CA LEU A 275 20.63 -18.61 3.11
C LEU A 275 21.76 -18.81 2.07
N GLY A 276 22.45 -19.95 2.09
CA GLY A 276 23.53 -20.28 1.15
C GLY A 276 23.12 -21.24 0.02
N VAL A 277 21.90 -21.77 0.03
CA VAL A 277 21.42 -22.74 -0.96
C VAL A 277 19.96 -22.45 -1.32
N GLY A 278 19.71 -22.13 -2.57
CA GLY A 278 18.36 -21.92 -3.09
C GLY A 278 17.58 -23.23 -3.25
N ALA A 279 16.28 -23.21 -2.98
CA ALA A 279 15.41 -24.36 -3.20
C ALA A 279 15.00 -24.47 -4.68
N VAL A 280 14.99 -25.71 -5.19
CA VAL A 280 14.55 -26.02 -6.55
C VAL A 280 13.51 -27.13 -6.47
N TYR A 281 12.33 -26.86 -6.99
CA TYR A 281 11.19 -27.80 -6.99
C TYR A 281 10.86 -28.27 -8.41
N ARG A 282 10.10 -29.35 -8.49
CA ARG A 282 9.53 -29.93 -9.72
C ARG A 282 8.03 -29.96 -9.57
N ILE A 283 7.35 -29.01 -10.22
CA ILE A 283 5.88 -28.92 -10.20
C ILE A 283 5.32 -29.79 -11.31
N PRO A 284 4.36 -30.69 -11.02
CA PRO A 284 3.70 -31.49 -12.07
C PRO A 284 3.08 -30.59 -13.14
N LYS A 285 3.20 -31.00 -14.41
CA LYS A 285 2.68 -30.28 -15.56
C LYS A 285 1.20 -29.88 -15.38
N GLU A 286 0.37 -30.83 -14.98
CA GLU A 286 -1.07 -30.59 -14.82
C GLU A 286 -1.39 -29.55 -13.76
N GLU A 287 -0.61 -29.47 -12.69
CA GLU A 287 -0.77 -28.50 -11.62
C GLU A 287 -0.41 -27.10 -12.10
N PHE A 288 0.78 -26.92 -12.67
CA PHE A 288 1.26 -25.61 -13.15
C PHE A 288 0.38 -25.07 -14.29
N GLU A 289 0.12 -25.92 -15.31
CA GLU A 289 -0.67 -25.50 -16.47
C GLU A 289 -2.13 -25.21 -16.12
N SER A 290 -2.75 -25.93 -15.18
CA SER A 290 -4.14 -25.69 -14.80
C SER A 290 -4.32 -24.29 -14.20
N VAL A 291 -3.39 -23.83 -13.38
CA VAL A 291 -3.43 -22.50 -12.79
C VAL A 291 -3.26 -21.44 -13.87
N ILE A 292 -2.23 -21.55 -14.71
CA ILE A 292 -1.95 -20.53 -15.73
C ILE A 292 -3.03 -20.48 -16.80
N MET A 293 -3.47 -21.62 -17.32
CA MET A 293 -4.44 -21.68 -18.42
C MET A 293 -5.86 -21.27 -18.02
N THR A 294 -6.17 -21.23 -16.73
CA THR A 294 -7.42 -20.65 -16.24
C THR A 294 -7.50 -19.17 -16.57
N TYR A 295 -6.38 -18.44 -16.46
CA TYR A 295 -6.34 -16.99 -16.61
C TYR A 295 -5.73 -16.50 -17.92
N PHE A 296 -5.02 -17.35 -18.64
CA PHE A 296 -4.40 -17.02 -19.92
C PHE A 296 -4.81 -18.03 -21.00
N ASN A 297 -5.14 -17.53 -22.17
CA ASN A 297 -5.37 -18.38 -23.34
C ASN A 297 -4.02 -18.75 -23.96
N ILE A 298 -3.29 -19.65 -23.31
CA ILE A 298 -1.95 -20.11 -23.70
C ILE A 298 -1.96 -21.62 -23.85
N ASP A 299 -1.29 -22.14 -24.87
CA ASP A 299 -1.12 -23.59 -25.01
C ASP A 299 0.13 -24.11 -24.28
N SER A 300 0.18 -25.41 -24.09
CA SER A 300 1.26 -26.10 -23.38
C SER A 300 2.64 -25.91 -24.04
N GLU A 301 2.72 -25.83 -25.37
CA GLU A 301 3.98 -25.68 -26.12
C GLU A 301 4.54 -24.28 -25.90
N THR A 302 3.69 -23.26 -25.97
CA THR A 302 4.03 -21.87 -25.74
C THR A 302 4.48 -21.67 -24.28
N LEU A 303 3.73 -22.20 -23.30
CA LEU A 303 4.09 -22.09 -21.88
C LEU A 303 5.42 -22.77 -21.55
N GLN A 304 5.67 -23.95 -22.11
CA GLN A 304 6.96 -24.65 -21.98
C GLN A 304 8.12 -23.87 -22.60
N SER A 305 7.88 -23.10 -23.66
CA SER A 305 8.92 -22.27 -24.28
C SER A 305 9.30 -21.04 -23.44
N LYS A 306 8.41 -20.59 -22.54
CA LYS A 306 8.59 -19.43 -21.64
C LYS A 306 9.11 -19.82 -20.26
N THR A 307 9.28 -21.11 -19.99
CA THR A 307 9.62 -21.68 -18.69
C THR A 307 10.67 -22.78 -18.83
N VAL A 308 11.13 -23.35 -17.72
CA VAL A 308 12.01 -24.53 -17.75
C VAL A 308 11.16 -25.78 -17.54
N TYR A 309 10.98 -26.55 -18.59
CA TYR A 309 10.18 -27.78 -18.59
C TYR A 309 11.02 -29.01 -18.84
N TYR A 310 10.77 -30.06 -18.07
CA TYR A 310 11.44 -31.36 -18.18
C TYR A 310 10.46 -32.40 -18.75
N SER A 311 10.69 -32.80 -20.01
CA SER A 311 9.82 -33.74 -20.72
C SER A 311 9.90 -35.19 -20.23
N GLU A 312 11.02 -35.54 -19.58
CA GLU A 312 11.26 -36.89 -19.08
C GLU A 312 10.37 -37.28 -17.90
N ASP A 313 9.98 -36.31 -17.05
CA ASP A 313 9.09 -36.55 -15.91
C ASP A 313 7.83 -35.66 -15.93
N SER A 314 7.65 -34.88 -17.00
CA SER A 314 6.51 -33.99 -17.19
C SER A 314 6.34 -32.98 -16.05
N THR A 315 7.43 -32.28 -15.70
CA THR A 315 7.45 -31.27 -14.64
C THR A 315 8.04 -29.93 -15.11
N TYR A 316 7.62 -28.87 -14.42
CA TYR A 316 8.24 -27.55 -14.52
C TYR A 316 9.24 -27.36 -13.38
N GLU A 317 10.41 -26.78 -13.70
CA GLU A 317 11.30 -26.29 -12.66
C GLU A 317 10.66 -25.10 -11.99
N TYR A 318 10.73 -25.04 -10.66
CA TYR A 318 10.27 -23.91 -9.91
C TYR A 318 11.27 -23.55 -8.82
N LYS A 319 11.67 -22.29 -8.82
CA LYS A 319 12.57 -21.68 -7.85
C LYS A 319 11.77 -20.60 -7.13
N PRO A 320 11.33 -20.81 -5.88
CA PRO A 320 10.64 -19.74 -5.14
C PRO A 320 11.54 -18.53 -5.00
N ARG A 321 10.95 -17.32 -4.94
CA ARG A 321 11.72 -16.12 -4.68
C ARG A 321 12.46 -16.24 -3.36
N GLY A 322 13.77 -15.99 -3.40
CA GLY A 322 14.67 -16.00 -2.26
C GLY A 322 14.76 -14.62 -1.61
N PHE A 323 15.59 -14.52 -0.58
CA PHE A 323 15.79 -13.27 0.17
C PHE A 323 16.25 -12.09 -0.72
N GLU A 324 17.09 -12.37 -1.72
CA GLU A 324 17.63 -11.36 -2.65
C GLU A 324 16.61 -10.90 -3.71
N GLU A 325 15.46 -11.58 -3.81
CA GLU A 325 14.41 -11.31 -4.79
C GLU A 325 13.14 -10.72 -4.17
N VAL A 326 13.13 -10.54 -2.85
CA VAL A 326 11.98 -10.01 -2.10
C VAL A 326 12.40 -8.72 -1.41
N GLU A 327 11.86 -7.61 -1.87
CA GLU A 327 12.00 -6.33 -1.21
C GLU A 327 10.70 -6.00 -0.47
N TYR A 328 10.82 -5.54 0.77
CA TYR A 328 9.70 -4.99 1.53
C TYR A 328 9.56 -3.52 1.16
N GLN A 329 8.85 -3.26 0.09
CA GLN A 329 8.57 -1.90 -0.36
C GLN A 329 7.08 -1.70 -0.56
N GLU A 330 6.67 -0.45 -0.58
CA GLU A 330 5.32 -0.09 -1.00
C GLU A 330 5.17 -0.32 -2.51
N TYR A 331 4.01 -0.83 -2.90
CA TYR A 331 3.68 -1.08 -4.31
C TYR A 331 2.67 -0.07 -4.81
N PRO A 332 2.74 0.31 -6.10
CA PRO A 332 1.68 1.08 -6.73
C PRO A 332 0.41 0.24 -6.89
N TYR A 333 -0.65 0.92 -7.31
CA TYR A 333 -1.89 0.25 -7.72
C TYR A 333 -2.40 0.83 -9.04
N SER A 334 -3.08 0.00 -9.84
CA SER A 334 -3.77 0.46 -11.03
C SER A 334 -5.16 0.98 -10.68
N GLU A 335 -5.53 2.10 -11.27
CA GLU A 335 -6.86 2.68 -11.20
C GLU A 335 -7.43 2.79 -12.61
N VAL A 336 -8.51 2.06 -12.90
CA VAL A 336 -9.21 2.19 -14.18
C VAL A 336 -9.86 3.57 -14.25
N VAL A 337 -9.49 4.34 -15.26
CA VAL A 337 -10.01 5.69 -15.53
C VAL A 337 -10.90 5.74 -16.78
N GLY A 338 -10.96 4.65 -17.53
CA GLY A 338 -11.81 4.49 -18.71
C GLY A 338 -11.89 3.05 -19.17
N PHE A 339 -12.92 2.70 -19.93
CA PHE A 339 -13.06 1.37 -20.50
C PHE A 339 -13.83 1.38 -21.81
N THR A 340 -13.65 0.31 -22.59
CA THR A 340 -14.39 0.07 -23.86
C THR A 340 -14.79 -1.40 -23.92
N GLU A 341 -16.07 -1.67 -24.11
CA GLU A 341 -16.57 -3.00 -24.46
C GLU A 341 -16.32 -3.25 -25.96
N ASN A 342 -15.60 -4.31 -26.28
CA ASN A 342 -15.22 -4.64 -27.65
C ASN A 342 -16.28 -5.55 -28.30
N SER A 343 -16.34 -5.53 -29.64
CA SER A 343 -17.33 -6.31 -30.39
C SER A 343 -17.14 -7.82 -30.29
N ASP A 344 -15.99 -8.29 -29.85
CA ASP A 344 -15.65 -9.70 -29.60
C ASP A 344 -15.94 -10.16 -28.17
N GLY A 345 -16.53 -9.30 -27.35
CA GLY A 345 -16.90 -9.57 -25.96
C GLY A 345 -15.76 -9.36 -24.95
N THR A 346 -14.60 -8.88 -25.39
CA THR A 346 -13.53 -8.43 -24.49
C THR A 346 -13.80 -7.02 -23.99
N ILE A 347 -13.09 -6.62 -22.92
CA ILE A 347 -13.16 -5.26 -22.37
C ILE A 347 -11.72 -4.72 -22.34
N THR A 348 -11.52 -3.55 -22.95
CA THR A 348 -10.28 -2.79 -22.81
C THR A 348 -10.42 -1.83 -21.63
N LEU A 349 -9.54 -1.94 -20.65
CA LEU A 349 -9.45 -1.10 -19.48
C LEU A 349 -8.28 -0.13 -19.69
N THR A 350 -8.53 1.18 -19.58
CA THR A 350 -7.47 2.19 -19.53
C THR A 350 -7.25 2.53 -18.07
N ALA A 351 -6.04 2.30 -17.57
CA ALA A 351 -5.72 2.50 -16.15
C ALA A 351 -4.49 3.39 -15.97
N ASN A 352 -4.52 4.22 -14.92
CA ASN A 352 -3.35 4.92 -14.41
C ASN A 352 -2.70 4.08 -13.32
N VAL A 353 -1.38 4.14 -13.23
CA VAL A 353 -0.61 3.52 -12.13
C VAL A 353 -0.31 4.61 -11.11
N VAL A 354 -0.93 4.49 -9.94
CA VAL A 354 -0.78 5.41 -8.82
C VAL A 354 0.25 4.87 -7.85
N PHE A 355 1.28 5.66 -7.53
CA PHE A 355 2.33 5.27 -6.61
C PHE A 355 2.53 6.31 -5.49
N PRO A 356 1.84 6.13 -4.33
CA PRO A 356 1.90 7.07 -3.21
C PRO A 356 3.32 7.33 -2.71
N HIS A 357 4.15 6.29 -2.63
CA HIS A 357 5.54 6.40 -2.16
C HIS A 357 6.38 7.41 -2.98
N SER A 358 6.15 7.51 -4.27
CA SER A 358 6.84 8.50 -5.11
C SER A 358 6.06 9.81 -5.28
N GLY A 359 4.91 9.97 -4.60
CA GLY A 359 4.04 11.14 -4.78
C GLY A 359 3.46 11.27 -6.19
N ASN A 360 3.31 10.16 -6.93
CA ASN A 360 2.91 10.19 -8.33
C ASN A 360 1.56 9.50 -8.54
N SER A 361 0.55 10.27 -8.98
CA SER A 361 -0.79 9.76 -9.29
C SER A 361 -0.89 9.08 -10.65
N LYS A 362 0.18 9.15 -11.46
CA LYS A 362 0.24 8.51 -12.77
C LYS A 362 1.68 8.29 -13.21
N VAL A 363 2.32 7.28 -12.62
CA VAL A 363 3.68 6.85 -13.01
C VAL A 363 3.73 6.55 -14.51
N TYR A 364 2.72 5.85 -15.00
CA TYR A 364 2.36 5.66 -16.40
C TYR A 364 0.88 5.27 -16.50
N ALA A 365 0.36 5.26 -17.74
CA ALA A 365 -0.92 4.65 -18.03
C ALA A 365 -0.72 3.38 -18.87
N HIS A 366 -1.65 2.41 -18.69
CA HIS A 366 -1.63 1.19 -19.49
C HIS A 366 -3.04 0.77 -19.92
N GLU A 367 -3.11 -0.05 -20.95
CA GLU A 367 -4.34 -0.69 -21.40
C GLU A 367 -4.26 -2.19 -21.11
N VAL A 368 -5.22 -2.69 -20.35
CA VAL A 368 -5.39 -4.13 -20.09
C VAL A 368 -6.62 -4.60 -20.81
N VAL A 369 -6.48 -5.63 -21.65
CA VAL A 369 -7.63 -6.29 -22.28
C VAL A 369 -7.97 -7.55 -21.50
N VAL A 370 -9.23 -7.64 -21.09
CA VAL A 370 -9.77 -8.82 -20.36
C VAL A 370 -10.92 -9.45 -21.15
N ARG A 371 -11.06 -10.76 -21.02
CA ARG A 371 -12.16 -11.56 -21.56
C ARG A 371 -12.98 -12.11 -20.40
N PRO A 372 -14.15 -11.54 -20.06
CA PRO A 372 -15.09 -12.17 -19.13
C PRO A 372 -15.56 -13.52 -19.66
N LEU A 373 -15.60 -14.53 -18.80
CA LEU A 373 -16.06 -15.87 -19.15
C LEU A 373 -17.51 -16.10 -18.66
N GLU A 374 -18.24 -17.03 -19.30
CA GLU A 374 -19.64 -17.32 -18.98
C GLU A 374 -19.84 -17.86 -17.55
N ASP A 375 -18.83 -18.51 -16.99
CA ASP A 375 -18.83 -19.05 -15.62
C ASP A 375 -18.50 -17.98 -14.55
N GLY A 376 -18.25 -16.74 -14.96
CA GLY A 376 -17.87 -15.63 -14.09
C GLY A 376 -16.36 -15.46 -13.92
N GLY A 377 -15.56 -16.34 -14.51
CA GLY A 377 -14.10 -16.22 -14.57
C GLY A 377 -13.63 -15.10 -15.50
N VAL A 378 -12.34 -14.95 -15.62
CA VAL A 378 -11.69 -13.97 -16.50
C VAL A 378 -10.43 -14.55 -17.14
N GLN A 379 -10.21 -14.22 -18.39
CA GLN A 379 -8.90 -14.37 -19.04
C GLN A 379 -8.32 -13.00 -19.34
N TYR A 380 -7.03 -12.85 -19.08
CA TYR A 380 -6.26 -11.67 -19.48
C TYR A 380 -5.74 -11.89 -20.89
N VAL A 381 -5.99 -10.92 -21.77
CA VAL A 381 -5.70 -11.01 -23.20
C VAL A 381 -4.44 -10.25 -23.57
N SER A 382 -4.23 -9.08 -22.96
CA SER A 382 -3.02 -8.27 -23.17
C SER A 382 -2.83 -7.21 -22.09
N ASN A 383 -1.60 -6.75 -21.98
CA ASN A 383 -1.24 -5.48 -21.33
C ASN A 383 -0.36 -4.68 -22.27
N ARG A 384 -0.60 -3.38 -22.36
CA ARG A 384 0.20 -2.44 -23.16
C ARG A 384 0.40 -1.14 -22.41
N ILE A 385 1.64 -0.75 -22.17
CA ILE A 385 1.98 0.56 -21.63
C ILE A 385 1.70 1.62 -22.66
N ILE A 386 1.01 2.69 -22.27
CA ILE A 386 0.75 3.85 -23.14
C ILE A 386 2.02 4.73 -23.14
N PRO A 387 2.71 4.89 -24.28
CA PRO A 387 3.91 5.70 -24.33
C PRO A 387 3.61 7.17 -24.02
N SER A 388 4.36 7.76 -23.09
CA SER A 388 4.36 9.20 -22.78
C SER A 388 5.77 9.64 -22.39
N GLU A 389 6.09 10.91 -22.64
CA GLU A 389 7.34 11.53 -22.17
C GLU A 389 7.34 11.70 -20.64
N ASP A 390 6.15 11.65 -20.00
CA ASP A 390 5.96 11.79 -18.57
C ASP A 390 6.03 10.47 -17.82
N ASN A 391 6.14 9.33 -18.52
CA ASN A 391 6.26 8.04 -17.87
C ASN A 391 7.55 7.97 -17.05
N SER A 392 7.42 7.57 -15.78
CA SER A 392 8.56 7.30 -14.90
C SER A 392 8.98 5.83 -15.01
N GLU A 393 10.23 5.56 -14.65
CA GLU A 393 10.74 4.18 -14.53
C GLU A 393 10.17 3.51 -13.28
N GLU A 394 9.95 2.19 -13.37
CA GLU A 394 9.52 1.38 -12.24
C GLU A 394 10.66 1.24 -11.23
N THR A 395 10.42 1.58 -9.98
CA THR A 395 11.40 1.45 -8.89
C THR A 395 11.01 0.37 -7.88
N TRP A 396 9.81 -0.17 -8.00
CA TRP A 396 9.21 -1.14 -7.07
C TRP A 396 9.32 -2.59 -7.52
N HIS A 397 9.76 -2.86 -8.76
CA HIS A 397 9.82 -4.20 -9.31
C HIS A 397 11.20 -4.80 -9.20
N THR A 398 11.31 -5.90 -8.48
CA THR A 398 12.51 -6.74 -8.44
C THR A 398 12.27 -7.95 -9.35
N PRO A 399 12.97 -8.05 -10.49
CA PRO A 399 12.86 -9.22 -11.38
C PRO A 399 13.29 -10.50 -10.65
N ARG A 400 12.81 -11.66 -11.09
CA ARG A 400 13.40 -12.93 -10.67
C ARG A 400 14.83 -13.02 -11.16
N LEU A 401 15.67 -13.66 -10.35
CA LEU A 401 17.05 -13.98 -10.74
C LEU A 401 17.05 -14.77 -12.05
N THR A 402 17.94 -14.37 -12.95
CA THR A 402 18.28 -15.18 -14.12
C THR A 402 18.92 -16.50 -13.69
N ALA A 403 18.98 -17.47 -14.58
CA ALA A 403 19.62 -18.75 -14.26
C ALA A 403 21.11 -18.58 -13.87
N GLU A 404 21.81 -17.59 -14.44
CA GLU A 404 23.22 -17.28 -14.14
C GLU A 404 23.37 -16.65 -12.75
N GLU A 405 22.55 -15.63 -12.43
CA GLU A 405 22.54 -14.98 -11.11
C GLU A 405 22.14 -15.96 -10.01
N TRP A 406 21.16 -16.83 -10.28
CA TRP A 406 20.74 -17.85 -9.32
C TRP A 406 21.85 -18.86 -9.04
N GLU A 407 22.57 -19.32 -10.07
CA GLU A 407 23.71 -20.23 -9.92
C GLU A 407 24.88 -19.55 -9.18
N GLU A 408 25.10 -18.24 -9.40
CA GLU A 408 26.13 -17.48 -8.70
C GLU A 408 25.82 -17.35 -7.20
N LEU A 409 24.53 -17.09 -6.86
CA LEU A 409 24.13 -16.88 -5.47
C LEU A 409 23.92 -18.19 -4.70
N TYR A 410 23.35 -19.19 -5.34
CA TYR A 410 22.87 -20.41 -4.68
C TYR A 410 23.52 -21.71 -5.21
N GLY A 411 24.22 -21.68 -6.34
CA GLY A 411 24.79 -22.88 -6.99
C GLY A 411 26.16 -23.29 -6.47
N GLY A 412 26.76 -22.51 -5.56
CA GLY A 412 28.10 -22.81 -5.03
C GLY A 412 28.05 -23.78 -3.85
N GLU A 413 28.55 -25.03 -4.05
CA GLU A 413 29.04 -25.89 -2.98
C GLU A 413 30.41 -25.42 -2.45
#